data_d76f071a1d22928727d932884fd7cf91
#
_entry.id   d76f071a1d22928727d932884fd7cf91
#
_cell.length_a   1.000
_cell.length_b   1.000
_cell.length_c   1.000
_cell.angle_alpha   90.00
_cell.angle_beta   90.00
_cell.angle_gamma   90.00
#
_symmetry.space_group_name_H-M   'P 1'
#
loop_
_entity.id
_entity.type
_entity.pdbx_description
1 polymer ?
#
loop_
_entity_poly.entity_id
_entity_poly.type
_entity_poly.pdbx_seq_one_letter_code
_entity_poly.pdbx_strand_id
1 'polypeptide(L)'
;YQKIVDPATASPNINKLYPLKNAEAINNGELDEAELGVEAIDEKNVKFTLGNPTAYFKDLLGTSSYLPQNHQVASELGSAYGTNSENTVYNGPFVVEGWEGTDLNWSMVPNEAYWDAENVQLDQINWEVSKEIATNINLFESGEVQLTQISNPYIEQYAGSDALVTEPKALSGYVWFNQGRTSTANVHLRKALSTSFDKEAYVDTVLNDGSVPSNGFVPSNYAYNPETDEDFREESGDLAVYDLETAQAEWETAKEELGIETLSIEL
;
A
#
# COMPACT_ATOMS: atom_id res chain seq x y z
N TYR A 1 15.18 12.52 5.08
CA TYR A 1 13.85 13.17 5.08
C TYR A 1 13.82 14.41 4.18
N GLN A 2 14.84 15.29 4.23
CA GLN A 2 14.91 16.49 3.37
C GLN A 2 14.72 16.17 1.90
N LYS A 3 15.40 15.14 1.38
CA LYS A 3 15.27 14.70 -0.02
C LYS A 3 13.81 14.39 -0.44
N ILE A 4 12.97 13.85 0.45
CA ILE A 4 11.58 13.49 0.10
C ILE A 4 10.70 14.73 0.04
N VAL A 5 10.94 15.74 0.87
CA VAL A 5 10.16 16.99 0.88
C VAL A 5 10.63 17.98 -0.18
N ASP A 6 11.84 17.81 -0.75
CA ASP A 6 12.34 18.62 -1.85
C ASP A 6 11.42 18.46 -3.08
N PRO A 7 10.82 19.56 -3.59
CA PRO A 7 9.95 19.52 -4.77
C PRO A 7 10.66 18.96 -6.01
N ALA A 8 11.98 19.11 -6.13
CA ALA A 8 12.75 18.57 -7.25
C ALA A 8 12.81 17.03 -7.25
N THR A 9 12.63 16.38 -6.10
CA THR A 9 12.54 14.92 -5.99
C THR A 9 11.21 14.38 -6.52
N ALA A 10 10.14 15.19 -6.52
CA ALA A 10 8.78 14.80 -6.96
C ALA A 10 8.32 13.45 -6.38
N SER A 11 8.53 13.23 -5.08
CA SER A 11 8.21 11.97 -4.41
C SER A 11 6.71 11.69 -4.42
N PRO A 12 6.25 10.52 -4.91
CA PRO A 12 4.84 10.16 -4.91
C PRO A 12 4.29 9.92 -3.48
N ASN A 13 5.16 9.81 -2.48
CA ASN A 13 4.81 9.51 -1.10
C ASN A 13 5.00 10.71 -0.16
N ILE A 14 5.14 11.90 -0.69
CA ILE A 14 5.38 13.12 0.11
C ILE A 14 4.28 13.37 1.16
N ASN A 15 3.03 13.05 0.85
CA ASN A 15 1.90 13.21 1.76
C ASN A 15 2.09 12.48 3.10
N LYS A 16 2.87 11.41 3.14
CA LYS A 16 3.21 10.70 4.38
C LYS A 16 4.08 11.53 5.32
N LEU A 17 4.82 12.50 4.80
CA LEU A 17 5.68 13.40 5.58
C LEU A 17 4.96 14.69 6.02
N TYR A 18 3.78 15.00 5.51
CA TYR A 18 3.02 16.20 5.89
C TYR A 18 2.69 16.35 7.38
N PRO A 19 2.63 15.29 8.20
CA PRO A 19 2.58 15.45 9.64
C PRO A 19 3.79 16.17 10.25
N LEU A 20 4.96 16.14 9.60
CA LEU A 20 6.14 16.88 10.05
C LEU A 20 5.95 18.38 9.83
N LYS A 21 6.36 19.16 10.82
CA LYS A 21 6.31 20.62 10.74
C LYS A 21 7.00 21.10 9.46
N ASN A 22 6.35 21.98 8.73
CA ASN A 22 6.80 22.64 7.50
C ASN A 22 6.94 21.71 6.25
N ALA A 23 6.70 20.42 6.34
CA ALA A 23 6.91 19.49 5.22
C ALA A 23 6.11 19.87 3.96
N GLU A 24 4.83 20.23 4.11
CA GLU A 24 3.97 20.63 2.99
C GLU A 24 4.42 21.97 2.38
N ALA A 25 4.72 22.97 3.20
CA ALA A 25 5.19 24.29 2.74
C ALA A 25 6.52 24.21 1.99
N ILE A 26 7.44 23.33 2.45
CA ILE A 26 8.70 23.05 1.76
C ILE A 26 8.42 22.40 0.40
N ASN A 27 7.55 21.39 0.35
CA ASN A 27 7.21 20.72 -0.89
C ASN A 27 6.52 21.64 -1.90
N ASN A 28 5.79 22.64 -1.43
CA ASN A 28 5.20 23.69 -2.28
C ASN A 28 6.21 24.76 -2.71
N GLY A 29 7.46 24.70 -2.24
CA GLY A 29 8.48 25.69 -2.54
C GLY A 29 8.34 27.02 -1.77
N GLU A 30 7.59 27.03 -0.68
CA GLU A 30 7.33 28.22 0.15
C GLU A 30 8.41 28.41 1.24
N LEU A 31 9.07 27.33 1.66
CA LEU A 31 10.09 27.32 2.70
C LEU A 31 11.32 26.52 2.24
N ASP A 32 12.46 26.76 2.88
CA ASP A 32 13.70 26.02 2.68
C ASP A 32 13.64 24.64 3.37
N GLU A 33 14.27 23.62 2.77
CA GLU A 33 14.32 22.26 3.33
C GLU A 33 14.97 22.18 4.72
N ALA A 34 15.83 23.13 5.06
CA ALA A 34 16.44 23.25 6.38
C ALA A 34 15.44 23.59 7.50
N GLU A 35 14.22 24.07 7.12
CA GLU A 35 13.17 24.40 8.07
C GLU A 35 12.25 23.20 8.41
N LEU A 36 12.54 22.03 7.83
CA LEU A 36 11.81 20.80 8.12
C LEU A 36 11.88 20.46 9.62
N GLY A 37 10.74 20.06 10.18
CA GLY A 37 10.64 19.64 11.59
C GLY A 37 11.39 18.36 11.94
N VAL A 38 12.61 18.17 11.41
CA VAL A 38 13.51 17.03 11.71
C VAL A 38 14.88 17.57 12.04
N GLU A 39 15.38 17.25 13.23
CA GLU A 39 16.65 17.76 13.75
C GLU A 39 17.50 16.60 14.30
N ALA A 40 18.74 16.49 13.86
CA ALA A 40 19.74 15.63 14.49
C ALA A 40 20.27 16.31 15.75
N ILE A 41 19.88 15.83 16.93
CA ILE A 41 20.33 16.39 18.22
C ILE A 41 21.79 16.01 18.48
N ASP A 42 22.13 14.77 18.17
CA ASP A 42 23.48 14.21 18.28
C ASP A 42 23.62 13.00 17.33
N GLU A 43 24.72 12.24 17.45
CA GLU A 43 25.02 11.09 16.59
C GLU A 43 24.00 9.94 16.66
N LYS A 44 23.17 9.90 17.71
CA LYS A 44 22.22 8.80 17.96
C LYS A 44 20.77 9.26 18.13
N ASN A 45 20.54 10.56 18.25
CA ASN A 45 19.24 11.11 18.57
C ASN A 45 18.73 12.01 17.44
N VAL A 46 17.55 11.70 16.93
CA VAL A 46 16.81 12.52 15.98
C VAL A 46 15.51 12.97 16.63
N LYS A 47 15.22 14.27 16.50
CA LYS A 47 13.99 14.87 17.00
C LYS A 47 13.06 15.17 15.83
N PHE A 48 11.85 14.66 15.93
CA PHE A 48 10.75 15.00 15.04
C PHE A 48 9.83 16.03 15.71
N THR A 49 9.53 17.09 14.99
CA THR A 49 8.53 18.10 15.39
C THR A 49 7.35 18.01 14.44
N LEU A 50 6.17 17.77 14.99
CA LEU A 50 4.94 17.69 14.21
C LEU A 50 4.29 19.04 14.04
N GLY A 51 3.66 19.28 12.89
CA GLY A 51 2.85 20.49 12.63
C GLY A 51 1.54 20.48 13.39
N ASN A 52 0.94 19.28 13.53
CA ASN A 52 -0.30 19.06 14.28
C ASN A 52 -0.18 17.74 15.07
N PRO A 53 -0.97 17.55 16.14
CA PRO A 53 -1.06 16.28 16.84
C PRO A 53 -1.45 15.17 15.86
N THR A 54 -0.60 14.13 15.75
CA THR A 54 -0.80 13.01 14.83
C THR A 54 -0.62 11.70 15.61
N ALA A 55 -1.72 11.10 16.02
CA ALA A 55 -1.73 9.91 16.88
C ALA A 55 -1.00 8.71 16.21
N TYR A 56 -1.14 8.57 14.90
CA TYR A 56 -0.55 7.50 14.09
C TYR A 56 0.88 7.78 13.60
N PHE A 57 1.55 8.81 14.13
CA PHE A 57 2.90 9.17 13.65
C PHE A 57 3.92 8.05 13.87
N LYS A 58 3.80 7.27 14.96
CA LYS A 58 4.69 6.13 15.21
C LYS A 58 4.58 5.07 14.11
N ASP A 59 3.38 4.83 13.61
CA ASP A 59 3.14 3.84 12.56
C ASP A 59 3.74 4.30 11.23
N LEU A 60 3.72 5.62 10.95
CA LEU A 60 4.39 6.19 9.80
C LEU A 60 5.89 5.95 9.78
N LEU A 61 6.56 5.95 10.94
CA LEU A 61 8.00 5.68 11.04
C LEU A 61 8.38 4.28 10.55
N GLY A 62 7.46 3.31 10.58
CA GLY A 62 7.65 1.96 10.04
C GLY A 62 7.45 1.87 8.52
N THR A 63 7.00 2.93 7.85
CA THR A 63 6.80 2.92 6.40
C THR A 63 8.10 3.20 5.64
N SER A 64 8.19 2.71 4.39
CA SER A 64 9.37 2.90 3.54
C SER A 64 9.79 4.37 3.35
N SER A 65 8.83 5.31 3.42
CA SER A 65 9.09 6.75 3.28
C SER A 65 9.91 7.33 4.45
N TYR A 66 9.91 6.67 5.61
CA TYR A 66 10.65 7.10 6.79
C TYR A 66 11.97 6.34 7.01
N LEU A 67 12.26 5.32 6.18
CA LEU A 67 13.52 4.61 6.27
C LEU A 67 14.70 5.55 5.96
N PRO A 68 15.78 5.51 6.76
CA PRO A 68 16.93 6.38 6.54
C PRO A 68 17.71 5.98 5.29
N GLN A 69 18.25 6.96 4.59
CA GLN A 69 19.23 6.77 3.53
C GLN A 69 20.60 7.26 4.00
N ASN A 70 21.65 6.57 3.58
CA ASN A 70 23.01 7.08 3.78
C ASN A 70 23.23 8.31 2.89
N HIS A 71 23.29 9.49 3.49
CA HIS A 71 23.38 10.76 2.77
C HIS A 71 24.63 10.85 1.89
N GLN A 72 25.78 10.41 2.38
CA GLN A 72 27.02 10.47 1.62
C GLN A 72 26.92 9.63 0.34
N VAL A 73 26.59 8.35 0.47
CA VAL A 73 26.49 7.42 -0.66
C VAL A 73 25.38 7.85 -1.61
N ALA A 74 24.22 8.27 -1.09
CA ALA A 74 23.13 8.74 -1.93
C ALA A 74 23.49 10.00 -2.73
N SER A 75 24.30 10.90 -2.15
CA SER A 75 24.78 12.11 -2.84
C SER A 75 25.84 11.79 -3.88
N GLU A 76 26.76 10.86 -3.60
CA GLU A 76 27.81 10.44 -4.53
C GLU A 76 27.23 9.70 -5.74
N LEU A 77 26.28 8.80 -5.52
CA LEU A 77 25.66 8.00 -6.59
C LEU A 77 24.55 8.76 -7.35
N GLY A 78 23.93 9.76 -6.72
CA GLY A 78 22.84 10.53 -7.34
C GLY A 78 21.70 9.63 -7.83
N SER A 79 21.41 9.68 -9.15
CA SER A 79 20.34 8.86 -9.76
C SER A 79 20.66 7.37 -9.84
N ALA A 80 21.92 6.96 -9.63
CA ALA A 80 22.30 5.56 -9.61
C ALA A 80 22.01 4.89 -8.27
N TYR A 81 21.76 5.66 -7.18
CA TYR A 81 21.46 5.10 -5.87
C TYR A 81 20.19 4.22 -5.90
N GLY A 82 20.33 2.94 -5.48
CA GLY A 82 19.23 1.97 -5.42
C GLY A 82 18.83 1.36 -6.76
N THR A 83 19.63 1.54 -7.83
CA THR A 83 19.31 0.98 -9.16
C THR A 83 19.80 -0.45 -9.36
N ASN A 84 20.73 -0.90 -8.55
CA ASN A 84 21.22 -2.28 -8.50
C ASN A 84 21.76 -2.62 -7.10
N SER A 85 22.19 -3.87 -6.91
CA SER A 85 22.70 -4.36 -5.64
C SER A 85 23.97 -3.63 -5.16
N GLU A 86 24.87 -3.23 -6.07
CA GLU A 86 26.13 -2.54 -5.74
C GLU A 86 25.89 -1.06 -5.36
N ASN A 87 24.88 -0.44 -5.94
CA ASN A 87 24.52 0.96 -5.71
C ASN A 87 23.53 1.15 -4.54
N THR A 88 23.40 0.16 -3.67
CA THR A 88 22.49 0.16 -2.52
C THR A 88 23.29 -0.02 -1.22
N VAL A 89 22.88 0.69 -0.17
CA VAL A 89 23.41 0.51 1.19
C VAL A 89 22.38 -0.19 2.04
N TYR A 90 22.81 -1.21 2.76
CA TYR A 90 21.96 -2.09 3.52
C TYR A 90 22.16 -1.92 5.02
N ASN A 91 21.09 -1.87 5.79
CA ASN A 91 21.10 -1.90 7.25
C ASN A 91 20.12 -2.92 7.84
N GLY A 92 19.50 -3.72 6.98
CA GLY A 92 18.63 -4.84 7.36
C GLY A 92 19.39 -6.15 7.55
N PRO A 93 18.69 -7.26 7.86
CA PRO A 93 19.28 -8.56 8.14
C PRO A 93 19.95 -9.21 6.92
N PHE A 94 19.63 -8.77 5.70
CA PHE A 94 20.17 -9.32 4.47
C PHE A 94 20.70 -8.24 3.55
N VAL A 95 21.64 -8.62 2.69
CA VAL A 95 22.21 -7.85 1.59
C VAL A 95 21.77 -8.51 0.28
N VAL A 96 21.35 -7.72 -0.71
CA VAL A 96 21.01 -8.23 -2.05
C VAL A 96 22.29 -8.40 -2.87
N GLU A 97 22.42 -9.54 -3.54
CA GLU A 97 23.52 -9.83 -4.45
C GLU A 97 23.00 -10.21 -5.82
N GLY A 98 23.74 -9.83 -6.86
CA GLY A 98 23.49 -10.23 -8.23
C GLY A 98 22.27 -9.60 -8.90
N TRP A 99 21.75 -8.48 -8.38
CA TRP A 99 20.63 -7.77 -9.00
C TRP A 99 21.10 -6.50 -9.70
N GLU A 100 20.91 -6.45 -11.02
CA GLU A 100 21.30 -5.33 -11.91
C GLU A 100 20.10 -4.44 -12.30
N GLY A 101 19.03 -4.45 -11.51
CA GLY A 101 17.85 -3.59 -11.68
C GLY A 101 16.72 -4.20 -12.52
N THR A 102 17.01 -5.07 -13.46
CA THR A 102 16.02 -5.73 -14.34
C THR A 102 16.10 -7.24 -14.34
N ASP A 103 16.97 -7.81 -13.53
CA ASP A 103 17.13 -9.25 -13.42
C ASP A 103 15.88 -9.91 -12.83
N LEU A 104 15.63 -11.11 -13.30
CA LEU A 104 14.52 -11.93 -12.82
C LEU A 104 14.94 -12.87 -11.68
N ASN A 105 16.24 -12.94 -11.39
CA ASN A 105 16.79 -13.77 -10.32
C ASN A 105 17.84 -12.98 -9.57
N TRP A 106 17.83 -13.11 -8.25
CA TRP A 106 18.88 -12.59 -7.35
C TRP A 106 18.90 -13.34 -6.05
N SER A 107 19.94 -13.14 -5.27
CA SER A 107 20.08 -13.72 -3.94
C SER A 107 20.10 -12.62 -2.86
N MET A 108 19.72 -13.01 -1.66
CA MET A 108 19.93 -12.24 -0.45
C MET A 108 20.75 -13.09 0.53
N VAL A 109 21.85 -12.54 1.02
CA VAL A 109 22.73 -13.19 2.00
C VAL A 109 22.73 -12.42 3.33
N PRO A 110 23.02 -13.07 4.47
CA PRO A 110 23.08 -12.42 5.77
C PRO A 110 24.00 -11.20 5.77
N ASN A 111 23.55 -10.13 6.40
CA ASN A 111 24.32 -8.92 6.61
C ASN A 111 25.07 -9.03 7.94
N GLU A 112 26.37 -9.27 7.90
CA GLU A 112 27.21 -9.39 9.10
C GLU A 112 27.24 -8.10 9.94
N ALA A 113 26.97 -6.95 9.34
CA ALA A 113 26.89 -5.65 10.02
C ALA A 113 25.53 -5.34 10.62
N TYR A 114 24.55 -6.23 10.46
CA TYR A 114 23.22 -6.04 11.04
C TYR A 114 23.30 -6.13 12.58
N TRP A 115 22.60 -5.23 13.27
CA TRP A 115 22.65 -5.14 14.72
C TRP A 115 22.23 -6.40 15.48
N ASP A 116 21.42 -7.25 14.84
CA ASP A 116 20.89 -8.51 15.38
C ASP A 116 21.28 -9.71 14.49
N ALA A 117 22.48 -9.68 13.93
CA ALA A 117 22.98 -10.70 13.00
C ALA A 117 22.98 -12.11 13.61
N GLU A 118 23.20 -12.23 14.92
CA GLU A 118 23.22 -13.52 15.63
C GLU A 118 21.88 -14.27 15.57
N ASN A 119 20.77 -13.57 15.36
CA ASN A 119 19.43 -14.15 15.26
C ASN A 119 19.00 -14.41 13.80
N VAL A 120 19.81 -14.08 12.82
CA VAL A 120 19.54 -14.40 11.41
C VAL A 120 19.83 -15.87 11.16
N GLN A 121 18.80 -16.67 10.87
CA GLN A 121 18.88 -18.13 10.77
C GLN A 121 19.05 -18.65 9.35
N LEU A 122 18.63 -17.88 8.33
CA LEU A 122 18.74 -18.30 6.94
C LEU A 122 20.10 -17.92 6.37
N ASP A 123 20.76 -18.88 5.75
CA ASP A 123 22.04 -18.68 5.09
C ASP A 123 21.92 -17.95 3.76
N GLN A 124 20.77 -18.10 3.07
CA GLN A 124 20.50 -17.44 1.79
C GLN A 124 19.01 -17.49 1.46
N ILE A 125 18.53 -16.46 0.78
CA ILE A 125 17.21 -16.41 0.16
C ILE A 125 17.40 -16.19 -1.33
N ASN A 126 16.89 -17.11 -2.16
CA ASN A 126 16.91 -16.95 -3.62
C ASN A 126 15.56 -16.44 -4.10
N TRP A 127 15.58 -15.41 -4.91
CA TRP A 127 14.39 -14.84 -5.52
C TRP A 127 14.34 -15.18 -7.00
N GLU A 128 13.15 -15.58 -7.46
CA GLU A 128 12.85 -15.80 -8.86
C GLU A 128 11.54 -15.09 -9.22
N VAL A 129 11.58 -14.25 -10.25
CA VAL A 129 10.41 -13.52 -10.74
C VAL A 129 9.80 -14.31 -11.90
N SER A 130 8.62 -14.86 -11.67
CA SER A 130 7.80 -15.46 -12.73
C SER A 130 6.47 -14.69 -12.82
N LYS A 131 6.02 -14.46 -14.05
CA LYS A 131 4.75 -13.74 -14.32
C LYS A 131 3.55 -14.67 -14.40
N GLU A 132 3.79 -15.96 -14.60
CA GLU A 132 2.75 -16.97 -14.83
C GLU A 132 2.51 -17.78 -13.55
N ILE A 133 1.32 -17.66 -12.98
CA ILE A 133 0.95 -18.36 -11.72
C ILE A 133 1.08 -19.86 -11.86
N ALA A 134 0.71 -20.45 -13.01
CA ALA A 134 0.88 -21.88 -13.26
C ALA A 134 2.35 -22.33 -13.17
N THR A 135 3.28 -21.51 -13.63
CA THR A 135 4.72 -21.78 -13.49
C THR A 135 5.13 -21.73 -12.03
N ASN A 136 4.67 -20.75 -11.27
CA ASN A 136 4.96 -20.60 -9.86
C ASN A 136 4.48 -21.82 -9.04
N ILE A 137 3.29 -22.32 -9.36
CA ILE A 137 2.74 -23.54 -8.73
C ILE A 137 3.60 -24.76 -9.04
N ASN A 138 4.02 -24.95 -10.30
CA ASN A 138 4.87 -26.07 -10.68
C ASN A 138 6.22 -26.01 -9.94
N LEU A 139 6.84 -24.84 -9.79
CA LEU A 139 8.08 -24.65 -9.05
C LEU A 139 7.90 -24.97 -7.55
N PHE A 140 6.76 -24.63 -6.98
CA PHE A 140 6.42 -24.96 -5.60
C PHE A 140 6.19 -26.47 -5.44
N GLU A 141 5.42 -27.10 -6.31
CA GLU A 141 5.13 -28.54 -6.26
C GLU A 141 6.37 -29.41 -6.51
N SER A 142 7.31 -28.94 -7.35
CA SER A 142 8.61 -29.61 -7.56
C SER A 142 9.58 -29.42 -6.40
N GLY A 143 9.30 -28.48 -5.48
CA GLY A 143 10.18 -28.14 -4.35
C GLY A 143 11.32 -27.20 -4.73
N GLU A 144 11.30 -26.62 -5.94
CA GLU A 144 12.29 -25.64 -6.37
C GLU A 144 12.14 -24.30 -5.65
N VAL A 145 10.88 -23.90 -5.33
CA VAL A 145 10.60 -22.77 -4.45
C VAL A 145 9.79 -23.23 -3.23
N GLN A 146 10.00 -22.59 -2.09
CA GLN A 146 9.33 -22.90 -0.82
C GLN A 146 8.14 -21.97 -0.53
N LEU A 147 8.06 -20.85 -1.23
CA LEU A 147 7.00 -19.85 -1.08
C LEU A 147 6.66 -19.25 -2.43
N THR A 148 5.38 -19.19 -2.74
CA THR A 148 4.88 -18.48 -3.92
C THR A 148 3.51 -17.87 -3.64
N GLN A 149 3.13 -16.88 -4.44
CA GLN A 149 1.78 -16.31 -4.42
C GLN A 149 0.91 -17.02 -5.44
N ILE A 150 -0.33 -17.29 -5.07
CA ILE A 150 -1.35 -17.83 -5.96
C ILE A 150 -2.56 -16.91 -6.00
N SER A 151 -3.35 -17.01 -7.05
CA SER A 151 -4.64 -16.33 -7.19
C SER A 151 -5.63 -17.23 -7.93
N ASN A 152 -6.88 -16.78 -8.07
CA ASN A 152 -7.89 -17.48 -8.85
C ASN A 152 -7.36 -17.76 -10.30
N PRO A 153 -7.61 -18.96 -10.88
CA PRO A 153 -8.47 -20.05 -10.39
C PRO A 153 -7.79 -21.12 -9.52
N TYR A 154 -6.55 -20.93 -9.12
CA TYR A 154 -5.76 -21.99 -8.47
C TYR A 154 -5.98 -22.13 -6.96
N ILE A 155 -6.62 -21.14 -6.31
CA ILE A 155 -6.83 -21.16 -4.85
C ILE A 155 -7.67 -22.36 -4.42
N GLU A 156 -8.70 -22.70 -5.19
CA GLU A 156 -9.56 -23.86 -4.90
C GLU A 156 -8.77 -25.19 -4.88
N GLN A 157 -7.71 -25.31 -5.68
CA GLN A 157 -6.86 -26.49 -5.71
C GLN A 157 -6.17 -26.75 -4.37
N TYR A 158 -5.89 -25.70 -3.61
CA TYR A 158 -5.22 -25.75 -2.32
C TYR A 158 -6.18 -25.53 -1.13
N ALA A 159 -7.47 -25.42 -1.38
CA ALA A 159 -8.46 -25.24 -0.32
C ALA A 159 -8.41 -26.39 0.69
N GLY A 160 -8.19 -26.07 1.96
CA GLY A 160 -8.02 -27.03 3.04
C GLY A 160 -6.63 -27.69 3.12
N SER A 161 -5.67 -27.27 2.32
CA SER A 161 -4.26 -27.64 2.45
C SER A 161 -3.56 -26.77 3.49
N ASP A 162 -2.69 -27.39 4.31
CA ASP A 162 -1.81 -26.66 5.24
C ASP A 162 -0.78 -25.79 4.51
N ALA A 163 -0.60 -25.99 3.21
CA ALA A 163 0.28 -25.18 2.38
C ALA A 163 -0.34 -23.83 1.97
N LEU A 164 -1.68 -23.70 2.04
CA LEU A 164 -2.36 -22.44 1.75
C LEU A 164 -2.38 -21.53 2.99
N VAL A 165 -1.69 -20.43 2.91
CA VAL A 165 -1.71 -19.39 3.95
C VAL A 165 -2.41 -18.15 3.41
N THR A 166 -3.48 -17.74 4.08
CA THR A 166 -4.21 -16.50 3.79
C THR A 166 -3.86 -15.45 4.84
N GLU A 167 -3.37 -14.31 4.39
CA GLU A 167 -3.00 -13.20 5.26
C GLU A 167 -3.83 -11.96 4.90
N PRO A 168 -4.68 -11.45 5.80
CA PRO A 168 -5.40 -10.21 5.59
C PRO A 168 -4.43 -9.04 5.39
N LYS A 169 -4.67 -8.23 4.37
CA LYS A 169 -3.91 -6.99 4.12
C LYS A 169 -4.71 -5.77 4.57
N ALA A 170 -4.02 -4.78 5.11
CA ALA A 170 -4.58 -3.47 5.40
C ALA A 170 -4.81 -2.67 4.10
N LEU A 171 -5.61 -3.22 3.21
CA LEU A 171 -5.82 -2.73 1.86
C LEU A 171 -7.32 -2.79 1.52
N SER A 172 -7.87 -1.67 1.04
CA SER A 172 -9.23 -1.61 0.51
C SER A 172 -9.20 -1.29 -0.98
N GLY A 173 -9.83 -2.14 -1.78
CA GLY A 173 -10.13 -1.85 -3.18
C GLY A 173 -11.38 -0.97 -3.29
N TYR A 174 -11.33 0.08 -4.09
CA TYR A 174 -12.47 0.97 -4.29
C TYR A 174 -12.46 1.61 -5.67
N VAL A 175 -13.63 2.04 -6.12
CA VAL A 175 -13.79 2.82 -7.35
C VAL A 175 -13.79 4.31 -7.00
N TRP A 176 -12.89 5.04 -7.62
CA TRP A 176 -12.77 6.48 -7.43
C TRP A 176 -13.56 7.24 -8.50
N PHE A 177 -14.56 8.01 -8.10
CA PHE A 177 -15.34 8.85 -9.01
C PHE A 177 -14.64 10.19 -9.23
N ASN A 178 -14.33 10.53 -10.48
CA ASN A 178 -13.84 11.85 -10.83
C ASN A 178 -14.98 12.90 -10.70
N GLN A 179 -15.04 13.54 -9.55
CA GLN A 179 -16.08 14.54 -9.26
C GLN A 179 -15.92 15.87 -10.02
N GLY A 180 -14.85 16.03 -10.78
CA GLY A 180 -14.70 17.17 -11.72
C GLY A 180 -15.51 17.01 -13.02
N ARG A 181 -16.09 15.81 -13.27
CA ARG A 181 -16.98 15.60 -14.42
C ARG A 181 -18.44 15.78 -14.03
N THR A 182 -19.23 16.42 -14.88
CA THR A 182 -20.64 16.75 -14.61
C THR A 182 -21.46 15.52 -14.20
N SER A 183 -21.28 14.39 -14.87
CA SER A 183 -22.01 13.15 -14.56
C SER A 183 -21.65 12.63 -13.18
N THR A 184 -20.36 12.39 -12.91
CA THR A 184 -19.89 11.80 -11.64
C THR A 184 -19.79 12.80 -10.48
N ALA A 185 -19.98 14.11 -10.72
CA ALA A 185 -20.25 15.09 -9.68
C ALA A 185 -21.65 14.90 -9.05
N ASN A 186 -22.60 14.31 -9.78
CA ASN A 186 -23.95 14.06 -9.29
C ASN A 186 -23.92 12.99 -8.18
N VAL A 187 -24.47 13.31 -7.01
CA VAL A 187 -24.47 12.44 -5.85
C VAL A 187 -25.36 11.22 -6.02
N HIS A 188 -26.51 11.40 -6.69
CA HIS A 188 -27.48 10.33 -6.94
C HIS A 188 -26.90 9.29 -7.91
N LEU A 189 -26.14 9.73 -8.93
CA LEU A 189 -25.41 8.82 -9.80
C LEU A 189 -24.39 7.97 -9.02
N ARG A 190 -23.58 8.62 -8.16
CA ARG A 190 -22.59 7.87 -7.37
C ARG A 190 -23.22 6.87 -6.41
N LYS A 191 -24.34 7.24 -5.78
CA LYS A 191 -25.12 6.32 -4.93
C LYS A 191 -25.69 5.15 -5.74
N ALA A 192 -26.32 5.43 -6.88
CA ALA A 192 -26.84 4.39 -7.75
C ALA A 192 -25.77 3.36 -8.12
N LEU A 193 -24.59 3.84 -8.55
CA LEU A 193 -23.47 2.97 -8.89
C LEU A 193 -22.92 2.18 -7.68
N SER A 194 -22.82 2.83 -6.52
CA SER A 194 -22.31 2.21 -5.30
C SER A 194 -23.23 1.10 -4.76
N THR A 195 -24.55 1.32 -4.81
CA THR A 195 -25.55 0.36 -4.31
C THR A 195 -25.93 -0.71 -5.31
N SER A 196 -25.62 -0.53 -6.61
CA SER A 196 -25.88 -1.54 -7.65
C SER A 196 -24.80 -2.63 -7.75
N PHE A 197 -23.67 -2.46 -7.10
CA PHE A 197 -22.54 -3.39 -7.19
C PHE A 197 -22.61 -4.44 -6.08
N ASP A 198 -22.86 -5.70 -6.48
CA ASP A 198 -22.86 -6.85 -5.59
C ASP A 198 -21.43 -7.25 -5.25
N LYS A 199 -20.96 -6.77 -4.09
CA LYS A 199 -19.59 -6.98 -3.62
C LYS A 199 -19.36 -8.41 -3.14
N GLU A 200 -20.38 -9.07 -2.56
CA GLU A 200 -20.28 -10.46 -2.13
C GLU A 200 -20.09 -11.36 -3.34
N ALA A 201 -20.97 -11.25 -4.33
CA ALA A 201 -20.84 -12.01 -5.56
C ALA A 201 -19.50 -11.74 -6.28
N TYR A 202 -19.01 -10.50 -6.26
CA TYR A 202 -17.74 -10.14 -6.86
C TYR A 202 -16.55 -10.80 -6.13
N VAL A 203 -16.52 -10.72 -4.81
CA VAL A 203 -15.47 -11.32 -4.00
C VAL A 203 -15.46 -12.85 -4.16
N ASP A 204 -16.63 -13.47 -4.06
CA ASP A 204 -16.75 -14.93 -4.10
C ASP A 204 -16.48 -15.52 -5.49
N THR A 205 -16.86 -14.80 -6.56
CA THR A 205 -16.82 -15.37 -7.90
C THR A 205 -15.64 -14.87 -8.73
N VAL A 206 -15.28 -13.59 -8.58
CA VAL A 206 -14.25 -12.95 -9.41
C VAL A 206 -12.90 -12.96 -8.71
N LEU A 207 -12.82 -12.51 -7.46
CA LEU A 207 -11.58 -12.50 -6.71
C LEU A 207 -11.22 -13.91 -6.20
N ASN A 208 -12.11 -14.52 -5.45
CA ASN A 208 -11.94 -15.84 -4.85
C ASN A 208 -10.52 -16.05 -4.27
N ASP A 209 -10.03 -15.03 -3.55
CA ASP A 209 -8.66 -14.95 -3.03
C ASP A 209 -8.60 -14.77 -1.51
N GLY A 210 -9.74 -14.92 -0.83
CA GLY A 210 -9.89 -14.68 0.60
C GLY A 210 -10.16 -13.22 0.97
N SER A 211 -10.32 -12.34 -0.03
CA SER A 211 -10.80 -10.98 0.19
C SER A 211 -12.18 -10.97 0.86
N VAL A 212 -12.47 -9.91 1.60
CA VAL A 212 -13.74 -9.72 2.31
C VAL A 212 -14.51 -8.55 1.69
N PRO A 213 -15.83 -8.69 1.41
CA PRO A 213 -16.63 -7.57 0.94
C PRO A 213 -16.57 -6.40 1.93
N SER A 214 -16.26 -5.21 1.44
CA SER A 214 -16.16 -4.02 2.28
C SER A 214 -17.31 -3.06 2.04
N ASN A 215 -18.12 -2.81 3.07
CA ASN A 215 -19.20 -1.83 3.07
C ASN A 215 -18.75 -0.46 3.62
N GLY A 216 -17.44 -0.24 3.74
CA GLY A 216 -16.83 1.01 4.16
C GLY A 216 -15.37 1.09 3.75
N PHE A 217 -14.76 2.26 3.92
CA PHE A 217 -13.38 2.52 3.47
C PHE A 217 -12.33 1.82 4.35
N VAL A 218 -12.52 1.81 5.66
CA VAL A 218 -11.62 1.13 6.59
C VAL A 218 -11.97 -0.36 6.64
N PRO A 219 -11.01 -1.26 6.36
CA PRO A 219 -11.27 -2.69 6.42
C PRO A 219 -11.50 -3.18 7.86
N SER A 220 -12.19 -4.31 8.00
CA SER A 220 -12.37 -4.98 9.29
C SER A 220 -11.03 -5.46 9.85
N ASN A 221 -10.92 -5.55 11.16
CA ASN A 221 -9.73 -5.98 11.89
C ASN A 221 -8.48 -5.11 11.65
N TYR A 222 -8.67 -3.83 11.30
CA TYR A 222 -7.59 -2.90 11.04
C TYR A 222 -7.47 -1.78 12.08
N ALA A 223 -8.59 -1.24 12.52
CA ALA A 223 -8.62 -0.16 13.50
C ALA A 223 -9.64 -0.47 14.59
N TYR A 224 -9.27 -0.19 15.83
CA TYR A 224 -10.09 -0.48 17.01
C TYR A 224 -10.32 0.79 17.82
N ASN A 225 -11.48 0.88 18.43
CA ASN A 225 -11.78 1.91 19.41
C ASN A 225 -10.90 1.71 20.66
N PRO A 226 -10.05 2.71 21.03
CA PRO A 226 -9.10 2.53 22.13
C PRO A 226 -9.76 2.42 23.53
N GLU A 227 -11.06 2.72 23.66
CA GLU A 227 -11.79 2.64 24.93
C GLU A 227 -12.56 1.33 25.07
N THR A 228 -13.13 0.81 23.97
CA THR A 228 -14.00 -0.37 23.97
C THR A 228 -13.35 -1.62 23.40
N ASP A 229 -12.25 -1.48 22.67
CA ASP A 229 -11.59 -2.53 21.89
C ASP A 229 -12.49 -3.11 20.77
N GLU A 230 -13.56 -2.39 20.40
CA GLU A 230 -14.43 -2.77 19.29
C GLU A 230 -13.82 -2.40 17.94
N ASP A 231 -14.02 -3.26 16.96
CA ASP A 231 -13.58 -3.00 15.57
C ASP A 231 -14.29 -1.78 14.99
N PHE A 232 -13.53 -0.87 14.41
CA PHE A 232 -14.06 0.36 13.81
C PHE A 232 -15.14 0.07 12.76
N ARG A 233 -15.00 -1.02 11.99
CA ARG A 233 -15.98 -1.35 10.97
C ARG A 233 -17.32 -1.79 11.58
N GLU A 234 -17.29 -2.52 12.68
CA GLU A 234 -18.49 -2.93 13.41
C GLU A 234 -19.18 -1.71 14.05
N GLU A 235 -18.40 -0.85 14.72
CA GLU A 235 -18.91 0.35 15.37
C GLU A 235 -19.51 1.37 14.39
N SER A 236 -18.85 1.60 13.24
CA SER A 236 -19.28 2.59 12.25
C SER A 236 -20.41 2.12 11.33
N GLY A 237 -20.71 0.81 11.32
CA GLY A 237 -21.76 0.20 10.50
C GLY A 237 -21.48 0.26 9.00
N ASP A 238 -22.42 -0.23 8.23
CA ASP A 238 -22.33 -0.31 6.77
C ASP A 238 -22.73 1.02 6.09
N LEU A 239 -21.88 1.49 5.19
CA LEU A 239 -22.07 2.76 4.48
C LEU A 239 -22.53 2.59 3.02
N ALA A 240 -22.25 1.44 2.42
CA ALA A 240 -22.51 1.18 1.00
C ALA A 240 -22.92 -0.29 0.79
N VAL A 241 -24.15 -0.61 1.16
CA VAL A 241 -24.72 -1.96 1.00
C VAL A 241 -25.27 -2.14 -0.40
N TYR A 242 -25.17 -3.34 -0.95
CA TYR A 242 -25.84 -3.72 -2.20
C TYR A 242 -27.35 -3.66 -2.03
N ASP A 243 -28.02 -2.85 -2.84
CA ASP A 243 -29.48 -2.64 -2.84
C ASP A 243 -29.95 -2.14 -4.20
N LEU A 244 -30.49 -3.04 -5.01
CA LEU A 244 -30.97 -2.71 -6.35
C LEU A 244 -32.18 -1.78 -6.37
N GLU A 245 -33.06 -1.82 -5.37
CA GLU A 245 -34.22 -0.93 -5.31
C GLU A 245 -33.75 0.51 -5.08
N THR A 246 -32.88 0.70 -4.11
CA THR A 246 -32.22 2.00 -3.87
C THR A 246 -31.40 2.44 -5.09
N ALA A 247 -30.66 1.55 -5.71
CA ALA A 247 -29.86 1.87 -6.90
C ALA A 247 -30.73 2.39 -8.06
N GLN A 248 -31.86 1.74 -8.30
CA GLN A 248 -32.82 2.16 -9.34
C GLN A 248 -33.44 3.52 -9.03
N ALA A 249 -33.88 3.75 -7.79
CA ALA A 249 -34.46 5.02 -7.39
C ALA A 249 -33.47 6.20 -7.52
N GLU A 250 -32.24 5.98 -7.08
CA GLU A 250 -31.16 6.96 -7.19
C GLU A 250 -30.76 7.21 -8.66
N TRP A 251 -30.80 6.18 -9.51
CA TRP A 251 -30.56 6.32 -10.95
C TRP A 251 -31.65 7.15 -11.65
N GLU A 252 -32.92 6.93 -11.34
CA GLU A 252 -34.01 7.75 -11.89
C GLU A 252 -33.84 9.23 -11.51
N THR A 253 -33.53 9.49 -10.26
CA THR A 253 -33.25 10.86 -9.80
C THR A 253 -32.04 11.47 -10.54
N ALA A 254 -30.98 10.71 -10.70
CA ALA A 254 -29.79 11.17 -11.43
C ALA A 254 -30.09 11.48 -12.91
N LYS A 255 -30.92 10.68 -13.57
CA LYS A 255 -31.35 10.93 -14.96
C LYS A 255 -32.12 12.27 -15.09
N GLU A 256 -33.04 12.51 -14.16
CA GLU A 256 -33.83 13.76 -14.16
C GLU A 256 -32.92 14.97 -13.97
N GLU A 257 -32.01 14.94 -12.98
CA GLU A 257 -31.11 16.06 -12.67
C GLU A 257 -30.07 16.32 -13.76
N LEU A 258 -29.57 15.28 -14.40
CA LEU A 258 -28.56 15.37 -15.46
C LEU A 258 -29.15 15.57 -16.85
N GLY A 259 -30.45 15.36 -17.01
CA GLY A 259 -31.16 15.44 -18.34
C GLY A 259 -30.68 14.36 -19.30
N ILE A 260 -30.42 13.14 -18.80
CA ILE A 260 -29.92 12.01 -19.59
C ILE A 260 -30.86 10.79 -19.48
N GLU A 261 -30.86 9.94 -20.47
CA GLU A 261 -31.59 8.65 -20.45
C GLU A 261 -30.63 7.47 -20.25
N THR A 262 -29.40 7.62 -20.72
CA THR A 262 -28.36 6.59 -20.66
C THR A 262 -27.04 7.23 -20.30
N LEU A 263 -26.15 6.44 -19.71
CA LEU A 263 -24.79 6.85 -19.38
C LEU A 263 -23.81 5.76 -19.79
N SER A 264 -22.72 6.16 -20.45
CA SER A 264 -21.54 5.32 -20.65
C SER A 264 -20.44 5.78 -19.72
N ILE A 265 -19.90 4.85 -18.94
CA ILE A 265 -18.76 5.10 -18.05
C ILE A 265 -17.63 4.19 -18.49
N GLU A 266 -16.45 4.74 -18.56
CA GLU A 266 -15.20 4.03 -18.79
C GLU A 266 -14.44 3.98 -17.47
N LEU A 267 -14.00 2.77 -17.05
CA LEU A 267 -13.26 2.48 -15.83
C LEU A 267 -11.77 2.35 -16.12
#